data_be63b64134d09546426747d3894e5518
#
_entry.id   be63b64134d09546426747d3894e5518
#
_cell.length_a   1.000
_cell.length_b   1.000
_cell.length_c   1.000
_cell.angle_alpha   90.00
_cell.angle_beta   90.00
_cell.angle_gamma   90.00
#
_symmetry.space_group_name_H-M   'P 1'
#
loop_
_entity.id
_entity.type
_entity.pdbx_description
1 polymer ?
#
loop_
_entity_poly.entity_id
_entity_poly.type
_entity_poly.pdbx_seq_one_letter_code
_entity_poly.pdbx_strand_id
1 'polypeptide(L)'
;TYPRPADTRQLERLLGRNLSFGASYNSLSFSIDDCAMALPTADPALDVLHVEYARTRLNLMLNGSMTERVRRVLAERLAQGVPSDLNRIAQALGISARSLQRRLSDEDIHFSALQDEARLRLAHTFLRNSARSVKYIGALLGFRDQSSFHKACIRWFGMTPGCYREAS
;
A
#
# COMPACT_ATOMS: atom_id res chain seq x y z
N THR A 1 18.36 4.70 16.00
CA THR A 1 19.53 5.28 16.68
C THR A 1 20.09 4.26 17.65
N TYR A 2 21.36 3.93 17.51
CA TYR A 2 22.03 2.97 18.40
C TYR A 2 22.92 3.71 19.38
N PRO A 3 22.92 3.33 20.69
CA PRO A 3 23.88 3.86 21.65
C PRO A 3 25.31 3.41 21.26
N ARG A 4 26.33 4.16 21.72
CA ARG A 4 27.71 3.82 21.45
C ARG A 4 28.05 2.44 22.06
N PRO A 5 28.52 1.46 21.26
CA PRO A 5 28.95 0.18 21.79
C PRO A 5 30.25 0.34 22.61
N ALA A 6 30.51 -0.59 23.53
CA ALA A 6 31.70 -0.58 24.37
C ALA A 6 33.01 -0.75 23.56
N ASP A 7 32.97 -1.44 22.43
CA ASP A 7 34.11 -1.59 21.52
C ASP A 7 33.70 -1.10 20.09
N THR A 8 34.40 -0.05 19.64
CA THR A 8 34.16 0.58 18.33
C THR A 8 35.24 0.24 17.29
N ARG A 9 36.25 -0.55 17.63
CA ARG A 9 37.44 -0.80 16.78
C ARG A 9 37.10 -1.40 15.43
N GLN A 10 36.13 -2.30 15.35
CA GLN A 10 35.68 -2.87 14.06
C GLN A 10 34.93 -1.82 13.20
N LEU A 11 34.09 -1.02 13.82
CA LEU A 11 33.38 0.06 13.14
C LEU A 11 34.34 1.13 12.63
N GLU A 12 35.34 1.52 13.45
CA GLU A 12 36.37 2.49 13.07
C GLU A 12 37.25 2.00 11.91
N ARG A 13 37.50 0.68 11.81
CA ARG A 13 38.23 0.09 10.67
C ARG A 13 37.44 0.13 9.38
N LEU A 14 36.11 -0.05 9.44
CA LEU A 14 35.24 -0.12 8.26
C LEU A 14 34.76 1.25 7.81
N LEU A 15 34.43 2.13 8.75
CA LEU A 15 33.73 3.38 8.51
C LEU A 15 34.59 4.63 8.78
N GLY A 16 35.84 4.43 9.22
CA GLY A 16 36.70 5.54 9.61
C GLY A 16 36.49 5.99 11.06
N ARG A 17 37.30 6.96 11.53
CA ARG A 17 37.29 7.41 12.92
C ARG A 17 36.20 8.42 13.27
N ASN A 18 35.54 9.02 12.28
CA ASN A 18 34.51 10.04 12.48
C ASN A 18 33.13 9.41 12.71
N LEU A 19 33.01 8.64 13.79
CA LEU A 19 31.75 7.99 14.16
C LEU A 19 30.97 8.83 15.16
N SER A 20 29.72 9.15 14.86
CA SER A 20 28.79 9.82 15.76
C SER A 20 27.68 8.84 16.17
N PHE A 21 27.45 8.68 17.48
CA PHE A 21 26.44 7.79 18.03
C PHE A 21 25.31 8.60 18.67
N GLY A 22 24.10 8.03 18.73
CA GLY A 22 22.94 8.69 19.32
C GLY A 22 22.30 9.77 18.44
N ALA A 23 22.70 9.86 17.16
CA ALA A 23 22.07 10.77 16.21
C ALA A 23 20.61 10.39 15.94
N SER A 24 19.76 11.34 15.53
CA SER A 24 18.34 11.13 15.24
C SER A 24 18.08 10.24 14.01
N TYR A 25 19.07 10.08 13.14
CA TYR A 25 19.03 9.24 11.93
C TYR A 25 20.41 8.68 11.62
N ASN A 26 20.46 7.60 10.83
CA ASN A 26 21.70 7.02 10.35
C ASN A 26 22.12 7.71 9.06
N SER A 27 23.37 8.15 8.96
CA SER A 27 23.94 8.79 7.77
C SER A 27 25.39 8.35 7.54
N LEU A 28 25.77 8.36 6.26
CA LEU A 28 27.15 8.20 5.79
C LEU A 28 27.49 9.42 4.95
N SER A 29 28.63 10.06 5.22
CA SER A 29 29.11 11.21 4.45
C SER A 29 30.42 10.84 3.77
N PHE A 30 30.50 11.14 2.46
CA PHE A 30 31.69 10.96 1.64
C PHE A 30 32.17 12.32 1.14
N SER A 31 33.47 12.48 0.91
CA SER A 31 33.96 13.66 0.21
C SER A 31 33.50 13.63 -1.25
N ILE A 32 33.40 14.80 -1.86
CA ILE A 32 33.05 14.89 -3.28
C ILE A 32 34.13 14.26 -4.17
N ASP A 33 35.38 14.33 -3.73
CA ASP A 33 36.53 13.74 -4.43
C ASP A 33 36.50 12.21 -4.38
N ASP A 34 36.13 11.63 -3.23
CA ASP A 34 35.92 10.18 -3.10
C ASP A 34 34.78 9.69 -3.99
N CYS A 35 33.69 10.47 -4.13
CA CYS A 35 32.58 10.16 -5.01
C CYS A 35 32.95 10.24 -6.50
N ALA A 36 33.96 11.04 -6.86
CA ALA A 36 34.43 11.19 -8.23
C ALA A 36 35.47 10.13 -8.66
N MET A 37 36.00 9.36 -7.69
CA MET A 37 36.95 8.29 -8.01
C MET A 37 36.30 7.15 -8.80
N ALA A 38 36.96 6.76 -9.89
CA ALA A 38 36.56 5.57 -10.65
C ALA A 38 36.79 4.29 -9.82
N LEU A 39 35.76 3.47 -9.67
CA LEU A 39 35.90 2.16 -9.02
C LEU A 39 36.55 1.17 -10.00
N PRO A 40 37.66 0.51 -9.61
CA PRO A 40 38.37 -0.45 -10.48
C PRO A 40 37.49 -1.65 -10.92
N THR A 41 36.43 -1.94 -10.14
CA THR A 41 35.51 -3.04 -10.37
C THR A 41 34.14 -2.56 -10.87
N ALA A 42 34.03 -1.33 -11.39
CA ALA A 42 32.80 -0.80 -11.92
C ALA A 42 32.32 -1.63 -13.12
N ASP A 43 31.11 -2.15 -13.04
CA ASP A 43 30.41 -2.82 -14.13
C ASP A 43 29.12 -2.05 -14.44
N PRO A 44 29.06 -1.35 -15.59
CA PRO A 44 27.86 -0.57 -15.95
C PRO A 44 26.59 -1.42 -16.08
N ALA A 45 26.69 -2.69 -16.48
CA ALA A 45 25.53 -3.57 -16.57
C ALA A 45 25.02 -3.96 -15.19
N LEU A 46 25.94 -4.23 -14.27
CA LEU A 46 25.61 -4.52 -12.88
C LEU A 46 25.02 -3.29 -12.16
N ASP A 47 25.51 -2.09 -12.47
CA ASP A 47 24.96 -0.83 -11.93
C ASP A 47 23.51 -0.64 -12.34
N VAL A 48 23.16 -0.85 -13.61
CA VAL A 48 21.77 -0.79 -14.10
C VAL A 48 20.88 -1.77 -13.32
N LEU A 49 21.32 -3.01 -13.12
CA LEU A 49 20.56 -4.01 -12.35
C LEU A 49 20.39 -3.60 -10.89
N HIS A 50 21.42 -3.06 -10.25
CA HIS A 50 21.34 -2.59 -8.87
C HIS A 50 20.41 -1.39 -8.73
N VAL A 51 20.45 -0.43 -9.64
CA VAL A 51 19.55 0.73 -9.65
C VAL A 51 18.10 0.30 -9.84
N GLU A 52 17.82 -0.60 -10.77
CA GLU A 52 16.48 -1.14 -11.00
C GLU A 52 15.96 -1.92 -9.78
N TYR A 53 16.79 -2.74 -9.18
CA TYR A 53 16.46 -3.46 -7.95
C TYR A 53 16.19 -2.49 -6.79
N ALA A 54 17.05 -1.49 -6.60
CA ALA A 54 16.89 -0.48 -5.54
C ALA A 54 15.62 0.34 -5.75
N ARG A 55 15.30 0.76 -6.98
CA ARG A 55 14.04 1.45 -7.32
C ARG A 55 12.82 0.60 -7.02
N THR A 56 12.87 -0.68 -7.37
CA THR A 56 11.79 -1.62 -7.08
C THR A 56 11.57 -1.76 -5.57
N ARG A 57 12.65 -1.95 -4.81
CA ARG A 57 12.60 -2.04 -3.34
C ARG A 57 12.12 -0.75 -2.70
N LEU A 58 12.60 0.39 -3.16
CA LEU A 58 12.16 1.71 -2.67
C LEU A 58 10.65 1.92 -2.95
N ASN A 59 10.17 1.59 -4.12
CA ASN A 59 8.75 1.66 -4.46
C ASN A 59 7.89 0.76 -3.57
N LEU A 60 8.36 -0.45 -3.25
CA LEU A 60 7.68 -1.34 -2.30
C LEU A 60 7.66 -0.74 -0.87
N MET A 61 8.76 -0.15 -0.43
CA MET A 61 8.86 0.45 0.90
C MET A 61 8.04 1.75 1.04
N LEU A 62 8.07 2.62 0.02
CA LEU A 62 7.40 3.93 0.08
C LEU A 62 5.90 3.86 -0.24
N ASN A 63 5.51 2.95 -1.13
CA ASN A 63 4.13 2.87 -1.64
C ASN A 63 3.37 1.62 -1.16
N GLY A 64 4.01 0.74 -0.40
CA GLY A 64 3.46 -0.56 -0.06
C GLY A 64 3.39 -1.52 -1.27
N SER A 65 2.80 -2.69 -1.06
CA SER A 65 2.50 -3.63 -2.15
C SER A 65 1.46 -3.05 -3.12
N MET A 66 1.29 -3.67 -4.29
CA MET A 66 0.21 -3.29 -5.21
C MET A 66 -1.16 -3.45 -4.53
N THR A 67 -1.31 -4.47 -3.72
CA THR A 67 -2.47 -4.70 -2.85
C THR A 67 -2.79 -3.49 -1.97
N GLU A 68 -1.80 -2.93 -1.24
CA GLU A 68 -1.99 -1.76 -0.38
C GLU A 68 -2.35 -0.49 -1.18
N ARG A 69 -1.72 -0.30 -2.33
CA ARG A 69 -2.05 0.81 -3.23
C ARG A 69 -3.49 0.72 -3.73
N VAL A 70 -3.92 -0.47 -4.13
CA VAL A 70 -5.30 -0.74 -4.56
C VAL A 70 -6.28 -0.54 -3.42
N ARG A 71 -5.99 -1.05 -2.21
CA ARG A 71 -6.84 -0.85 -1.02
C ARG A 71 -7.08 0.62 -0.73
N ARG A 72 -6.03 1.44 -0.75
CA ARG A 72 -6.12 2.89 -0.52
C ARG A 72 -7.02 3.57 -1.54
N VAL A 73 -6.76 3.36 -2.83
CA VAL A 73 -7.55 3.99 -3.91
C VAL A 73 -9.00 3.51 -3.89
N LEU A 74 -9.25 2.22 -3.61
CA LEU A 74 -10.60 1.67 -3.46
C LEU A 74 -11.35 2.35 -2.31
N ALA A 75 -10.72 2.46 -1.13
CA ALA A 75 -11.34 3.07 0.04
C ALA A 75 -11.71 4.54 -0.22
N GLU A 76 -10.80 5.32 -0.78
CA GLU A 76 -11.02 6.73 -1.13
C GLU A 76 -12.19 6.90 -2.12
N ARG A 77 -12.18 6.15 -3.22
CA ARG A 77 -13.19 6.27 -4.27
C ARG A 77 -14.56 5.78 -3.82
N LEU A 78 -14.64 4.64 -3.15
CA LEU A 78 -15.89 4.11 -2.63
C LEU A 78 -16.51 5.02 -1.56
N ALA A 79 -15.70 5.63 -0.68
CA ALA A 79 -16.18 6.58 0.31
C ALA A 79 -16.85 7.82 -0.34
N GLN A 80 -16.41 8.19 -1.53
CA GLN A 80 -16.96 9.29 -2.34
C GLN A 80 -18.10 8.84 -3.28
N GLY A 81 -18.43 7.56 -3.32
CA GLY A 81 -19.42 7.00 -4.27
C GLY A 81 -18.95 7.00 -5.73
N VAL A 82 -17.64 7.08 -5.95
CA VAL A 82 -17.05 7.08 -7.30
C VAL A 82 -16.91 5.65 -7.79
N PRO A 83 -17.33 5.34 -9.04
CA PRO A 83 -17.18 4.00 -9.61
C PRO A 83 -15.76 3.47 -9.52
N SER A 84 -15.61 2.24 -9.04
CA SER A 84 -14.34 1.65 -8.63
C SER A 84 -14.14 0.25 -9.20
N ASP A 85 -14.47 0.08 -10.51
CA ASP A 85 -14.15 -1.12 -11.27
C ASP A 85 -12.63 -1.22 -11.55
N LEU A 86 -12.20 -2.41 -12.00
CA LEU A 86 -10.80 -2.70 -12.27
C LEU A 86 -10.13 -1.67 -13.21
N ASN A 87 -10.82 -1.27 -14.29
CA ASN A 87 -10.25 -0.35 -15.28
C ASN A 87 -10.01 1.03 -14.67
N ARG A 88 -10.96 1.52 -13.89
CA ARG A 88 -10.89 2.84 -13.23
C ARG A 88 -9.84 2.88 -12.12
N ILE A 89 -9.66 1.79 -11.39
CA ILE A 89 -8.59 1.68 -10.39
C ILE A 89 -7.22 1.60 -11.08
N ALA A 90 -7.08 0.83 -12.16
CA ALA A 90 -5.85 0.75 -12.94
C ALA A 90 -5.47 2.13 -13.50
N GLN A 91 -6.44 2.86 -14.08
CA GLN A 91 -6.25 4.23 -14.55
C GLN A 91 -5.79 5.19 -13.43
N ALA A 92 -6.42 5.12 -12.26
CA ALA A 92 -6.03 5.94 -11.10
C ALA A 92 -4.61 5.63 -10.60
N LEU A 93 -4.13 4.40 -10.82
CA LEU A 93 -2.77 3.97 -10.49
C LEU A 93 -1.75 4.20 -11.61
N GLY A 94 -2.19 4.72 -12.78
CA GLY A 94 -1.34 5.00 -13.93
C GLY A 94 -0.83 3.75 -14.66
N ILE A 95 -1.59 2.63 -14.60
CA ILE A 95 -1.22 1.36 -15.24
C ILE A 95 -2.41 0.76 -16.02
N SER A 96 -2.13 -0.21 -16.90
CA SER A 96 -3.21 -0.94 -17.59
C SER A 96 -3.90 -1.94 -16.64
N ALA A 97 -5.19 -2.26 -16.92
CA ALA A 97 -5.94 -3.28 -16.16
C ALA A 97 -5.24 -4.64 -16.18
N ARG A 98 -4.65 -5.02 -17.31
CA ARG A 98 -3.86 -6.27 -17.45
C ARG A 98 -2.63 -6.25 -16.53
N SER A 99 -1.91 -5.13 -16.47
CA SER A 99 -0.77 -4.97 -15.57
C SER A 99 -1.18 -5.02 -14.10
N LEU A 100 -2.31 -4.41 -13.76
CA LEU A 100 -2.86 -4.46 -12.41
C LEU A 100 -3.21 -5.90 -12.00
N GLN A 101 -3.95 -6.62 -12.85
CA GLN A 101 -4.30 -8.02 -12.58
C GLN A 101 -3.07 -8.91 -12.39
N ARG A 102 -2.07 -8.79 -13.28
CA ARG A 102 -0.83 -9.55 -13.16
C ARG A 102 -0.13 -9.28 -11.83
N ARG A 103 0.06 -8.01 -11.46
CA ARG A 103 0.75 -7.64 -10.20
C ARG A 103 -0.01 -8.08 -8.95
N LEU A 104 -1.35 -8.06 -8.97
CA LEU A 104 -2.14 -8.61 -7.89
C LEU A 104 -2.04 -10.14 -7.83
N SER A 105 -2.00 -10.80 -8.98
CA SER A 105 -1.79 -12.25 -9.05
C SER A 105 -0.39 -12.65 -8.55
N ASP A 106 0.63 -11.84 -8.81
CA ASP A 106 1.99 -12.03 -8.27
C ASP A 106 2.03 -11.90 -6.72
N GLU A 107 1.01 -11.25 -6.13
CA GLU A 107 0.79 -11.11 -4.68
C GLU A 107 -0.29 -12.08 -4.16
N ASP A 108 -0.68 -13.10 -4.92
CA ASP A 108 -1.70 -14.12 -4.61
C ASP A 108 -3.07 -13.56 -4.20
N ILE A 109 -3.46 -12.41 -4.77
CA ILE A 109 -4.73 -11.78 -4.46
C ILE A 109 -5.50 -11.38 -5.73
N HIS A 110 -6.84 -11.48 -5.68
CA HIS A 110 -7.71 -11.03 -6.75
C HIS A 110 -8.31 -9.65 -6.46
N PHE A 111 -8.45 -8.84 -7.51
CA PHE A 111 -9.08 -7.52 -7.40
C PHE A 111 -10.48 -7.56 -6.78
N SER A 112 -11.28 -8.57 -7.11
CA SER A 112 -12.62 -8.77 -6.56
C SER A 112 -12.62 -8.94 -5.04
N ALA A 113 -11.62 -9.63 -4.49
CA ALA A 113 -11.46 -9.81 -3.04
C ALA A 113 -11.16 -8.48 -2.34
N LEU A 114 -10.26 -7.67 -2.91
CA LEU A 114 -9.95 -6.34 -2.38
C LEU A 114 -11.15 -5.39 -2.45
N GLN A 115 -11.92 -5.45 -3.53
CA GLN A 115 -13.13 -4.67 -3.69
C GLN A 115 -14.20 -5.07 -2.67
N ASP A 116 -14.37 -6.38 -2.44
CA ASP A 116 -15.32 -6.91 -1.47
C ASP A 116 -14.91 -6.52 -0.03
N GLU A 117 -13.62 -6.62 0.30
CA GLU A 117 -13.06 -6.18 1.57
C GLU A 117 -13.28 -4.67 1.83
N ALA A 118 -13.03 -3.83 0.84
CA ALA A 118 -13.23 -2.39 0.95
C ALA A 118 -14.71 -2.03 1.14
N ARG A 119 -15.61 -2.71 0.42
CA ARG A 119 -17.06 -2.55 0.58
C ARG A 119 -17.54 -2.97 1.96
N LEU A 120 -17.05 -4.11 2.47
CA LEU A 120 -17.38 -4.59 3.81
C LEU A 120 -17.00 -3.56 4.88
N ARG A 121 -15.77 -3.06 4.85
CA ARG A 121 -15.27 -2.06 5.83
C ARG A 121 -16.11 -0.79 5.82
N LEU A 122 -16.42 -0.26 4.63
CA LEU A 122 -17.23 0.94 4.50
C LEU A 122 -18.71 0.70 4.85
N ALA A 123 -19.27 -0.47 4.49
CA ALA A 123 -20.62 -0.85 4.91
C ALA A 123 -20.73 -0.88 6.45
N HIS A 124 -19.78 -1.51 7.12
CA HIS A 124 -19.67 -1.49 8.58
C HIS A 124 -19.70 -0.06 9.13
N THR A 125 -18.81 0.79 8.62
CA THR A 125 -18.69 2.19 9.09
C THR A 125 -19.98 2.99 8.84
N PHE A 126 -20.54 2.90 7.65
CA PHE A 126 -21.75 3.69 7.31
C PHE A 126 -23.01 3.18 7.98
N LEU A 127 -23.17 1.87 8.16
CA LEU A 127 -24.32 1.33 8.86
C LEU A 127 -24.32 1.70 10.34
N ARG A 128 -23.15 1.75 10.98
CA ARG A 128 -23.03 2.09 12.41
C ARG A 128 -23.01 3.59 12.68
N ASN A 129 -22.34 4.37 11.86
CA ASN A 129 -21.96 5.74 12.19
C ASN A 129 -22.67 6.79 11.31
N SER A 130 -23.70 6.42 10.55
CA SER A 130 -24.43 7.40 9.75
C SER A 130 -25.93 7.18 9.73
N ALA A 131 -26.69 8.28 9.66
CA ALA A 131 -28.14 8.27 9.45
C ALA A 131 -28.57 8.01 7.98
N ARG A 132 -27.62 7.67 7.09
CA ARG A 132 -27.89 7.42 5.66
C ARG A 132 -28.80 6.21 5.48
N SER A 133 -29.72 6.26 4.53
CA SER A 133 -30.59 5.12 4.24
C SER A 133 -29.78 3.91 3.72
N VAL A 134 -30.25 2.70 4.03
CA VAL A 134 -29.65 1.44 3.56
C VAL A 134 -29.53 1.42 2.03
N LYS A 135 -30.57 1.92 1.33
CA LYS A 135 -30.57 2.06 -0.14
C LYS A 135 -29.43 2.98 -0.61
N TYR A 136 -29.25 4.12 0.06
CA TYR A 136 -28.17 5.06 -0.29
C TYR A 136 -26.79 4.46 -0.07
N ILE A 137 -26.58 3.77 1.06
CA ILE A 137 -25.30 3.10 1.34
C ILE A 137 -24.98 2.05 0.29
N GLY A 138 -25.96 1.22 -0.10
CA GLY A 138 -25.77 0.23 -1.17
C GLY A 138 -25.35 0.87 -2.50
N ALA A 139 -26.03 1.96 -2.91
CA ALA A 139 -25.68 2.71 -4.11
C ALA A 139 -24.28 3.34 -4.02
N LEU A 140 -23.94 3.97 -2.89
CA LEU A 140 -22.62 4.57 -2.61
C LEU A 140 -21.49 3.55 -2.78
N LEU A 141 -21.70 2.32 -2.28
CA LEU A 141 -20.73 1.22 -2.37
C LEU A 141 -20.71 0.53 -3.74
N GLY A 142 -21.48 1.04 -4.70
CA GLY A 142 -21.48 0.56 -6.08
C GLY A 142 -22.26 -0.75 -6.28
N PHE A 143 -23.25 -1.05 -5.44
CA PHE A 143 -24.18 -2.14 -5.70
C PHE A 143 -25.25 -1.71 -6.70
N ARG A 144 -25.57 -2.60 -7.64
CA ARG A 144 -26.55 -2.35 -8.70
C ARG A 144 -27.97 -2.14 -8.15
N ASP A 145 -28.31 -2.90 -7.12
CA ASP A 145 -29.63 -2.91 -6.50
C ASP A 145 -29.52 -3.22 -5.00
N GLN A 146 -30.61 -2.93 -4.27
CA GLN A 146 -30.69 -3.12 -2.83
C GLN A 146 -30.60 -4.61 -2.45
N SER A 147 -31.15 -5.52 -3.25
CA SER A 147 -31.12 -6.96 -2.96
C SER A 147 -29.69 -7.50 -2.99
N SER A 148 -28.88 -7.05 -3.93
CA SER A 148 -27.44 -7.40 -4.01
C SER A 148 -26.68 -6.92 -2.79
N PHE A 149 -26.96 -5.71 -2.31
CA PHE A 149 -26.36 -5.20 -1.07
C PHE A 149 -26.82 -5.99 0.17
N HIS A 150 -28.12 -6.32 0.27
CA HIS A 150 -28.64 -7.15 1.35
C HIS A 150 -27.96 -8.53 1.40
N LYS A 151 -27.83 -9.21 0.25
CA LYS A 151 -27.12 -10.50 0.17
C LYS A 151 -25.67 -10.37 0.62
N ALA A 152 -24.99 -9.30 0.23
CA ALA A 152 -23.63 -9.03 0.66
C ALA A 152 -23.55 -8.82 2.19
N CYS A 153 -24.47 -8.05 2.79
CA CYS A 153 -24.50 -7.84 4.23
C CYS A 153 -24.77 -9.16 5.00
N ILE A 154 -25.65 -10.01 4.51
CA ILE A 154 -25.88 -11.33 5.13
C ILE A 154 -24.60 -12.18 5.07
N ARG A 155 -23.89 -12.17 3.93
CA ARG A 155 -22.61 -12.89 3.78
C ARG A 155 -21.53 -12.33 4.71
N TRP A 156 -21.46 -11.02 4.89
CA TRP A 156 -20.42 -10.35 5.68
C TRP A 156 -20.68 -10.33 7.17
N PHE A 157 -21.93 -10.07 7.56
CA PHE A 157 -22.33 -9.80 8.96
C PHE A 157 -23.29 -10.84 9.53
N GLY A 158 -23.70 -11.84 8.75
CA GLY A 158 -24.67 -12.85 9.16
C GLY A 158 -26.13 -12.35 9.27
N MET A 159 -26.41 -11.07 8.96
CA MET A 159 -27.72 -10.46 9.11
C MET A 159 -27.99 -9.37 8.08
N THR A 160 -29.25 -8.91 7.99
CA THR A 160 -29.62 -7.83 7.07
C THR A 160 -29.01 -6.49 7.51
N PRO A 161 -28.79 -5.54 6.57
CA PRO A 161 -28.23 -4.23 6.94
C PRO A 161 -29.09 -3.44 7.93
N GLY A 162 -30.42 -3.62 7.93
CA GLY A 162 -31.31 -3.02 8.92
C GLY A 162 -31.04 -3.57 10.32
N CYS A 163 -31.08 -4.90 10.47
CA CYS A 163 -30.78 -5.56 11.74
C CYS A 163 -29.37 -5.23 12.25
N TYR A 164 -28.38 -5.15 11.32
CA TYR A 164 -27.01 -4.81 11.71
C TYR A 164 -26.90 -3.40 12.27
N ARG A 165 -27.66 -2.44 11.74
CA ARG A 165 -27.72 -1.07 12.25
C ARG A 165 -28.37 -0.99 13.63
N GLU A 166 -29.46 -1.76 13.85
CA GLU A 166 -30.20 -1.75 15.12
C GLU A 166 -29.44 -2.46 16.24
N ALA A 167 -28.61 -3.44 15.91
CA ALA A 167 -27.76 -4.19 16.85
C ALA A 167 -26.50 -3.42 17.29
N SER A 168 -26.33 -2.20 16.83
CA SER A 168 -25.20 -1.32 17.11
C SER A 168 -25.61 -0.17 17.95
#